data_4638a4136dad77b8017959119b25b9fb
#
_entry.id   4638a4136dad77b8017959119b25b9fb
#
_cell.length_a   1.000
_cell.length_b   1.000
_cell.length_c   1.000
_cell.angle_alpha   90.00
_cell.angle_beta   90.00
_cell.angle_gamma   90.00
#
_symmetry.space_group_name_H-M   'P 1'
#
loop_
_entity.id
_entity.type
_entity.pdbx_description
1 polymer ?
#
loop_
_entity_poly.entity_id
_entity_poly.type
_entity_poly.pdbx_seq_one_letter_code
_entity_poly.pdbx_strand_id
1 'polypeptide(L)'
;MQNWISVKKAAGLLVALVAIASTAAVAQGTAAVLKPADMQKFIPPSVFYRGQSAPTQIRNSGGIKFSDGFYVLAVLVDTSGYSTGVAAKYQAYFITEVPIQLGGQSLATGAYGIGFIDGDKFVVTDLGGHDLLTVASATDNDLKRPTPLQIATDTGGGFRLYAGRKYVVLSR
;
A
#
# COMPACT_ATOMS: atom_id res chain seq x y z
N MET A 1 54.04 70.51 -19.32
CA MET A 1 54.54 69.15 -19.37
C MET A 1 53.38 68.24 -18.93
N GLN A 2 52.74 67.59 -19.89
CA GLN A 2 51.54 66.73 -19.67
C GLN A 2 51.97 65.28 -19.58
N ASN A 3 51.66 64.65 -18.46
CA ASN A 3 51.82 63.19 -18.34
C ASN A 3 50.50 62.52 -18.55
N TRP A 4 50.40 61.80 -19.65
CA TRP A 4 49.24 61.01 -20.05
C TRP A 4 49.33 59.62 -19.40
N ILE A 5 48.43 59.30 -18.49
CA ILE A 5 48.33 57.99 -17.91
C ILE A 5 47.34 57.18 -18.73
N SER A 6 47.85 56.19 -19.41
CA SER A 6 47.07 55.21 -20.19
C SER A 6 46.37 54.24 -19.29
N VAL A 7 45.03 54.24 -19.28
CA VAL A 7 44.22 53.27 -18.56
C VAL A 7 43.99 52.03 -19.45
N LYS A 8 44.66 50.94 -19.12
CA LYS A 8 44.40 49.61 -19.77
C LYS A 8 43.12 49.02 -19.24
N LYS A 9 42.10 48.87 -20.11
CA LYS A 9 40.87 48.13 -19.84
C LYS A 9 41.14 46.64 -19.82
N ALA A 10 41.11 46.05 -18.64
CA ALA A 10 41.08 44.58 -18.49
C ALA A 10 39.65 44.08 -18.73
N ALA A 11 39.42 43.42 -19.87
CA ALA A 11 38.18 42.73 -20.12
C ALA A 11 38.20 41.39 -19.37
N GLY A 12 37.45 41.31 -18.27
CA GLY A 12 37.23 40.08 -17.52
C GLY A 12 36.23 39.20 -18.26
N LEU A 13 36.69 38.09 -18.76
CA LEU A 13 35.85 37.04 -19.36
C LEU A 13 35.15 36.24 -18.24
N LEU A 14 33.86 36.49 -18.05
CA LEU A 14 33.03 35.76 -17.07
C LEU A 14 32.54 34.47 -17.73
N VAL A 15 33.23 33.36 -17.48
CA VAL A 15 32.77 32.02 -17.91
C VAL A 15 31.70 31.58 -16.94
N ALA A 16 30.43 31.68 -17.37
CA ALA A 16 29.31 31.11 -16.65
C ALA A 16 29.31 29.58 -16.85
N LEU A 17 29.70 28.84 -15.81
CA LEU A 17 29.62 27.39 -15.76
C LEU A 17 28.15 27.00 -15.50
N VAL A 18 27.39 26.68 -16.54
CA VAL A 18 26.04 26.14 -16.43
C VAL A 18 26.18 24.63 -16.05
N ALA A 19 26.04 24.35 -14.76
CA ALA A 19 25.94 22.98 -14.28
C ALA A 19 24.56 22.43 -14.68
N ILE A 20 24.52 21.63 -15.75
CA ILE A 20 23.34 20.85 -16.12
C ILE A 20 23.23 19.71 -15.11
N ALA A 21 22.42 19.91 -14.06
CA ALA A 21 22.02 18.83 -13.18
C ALA A 21 21.05 17.90 -13.97
N SER A 22 21.60 16.85 -14.57
CA SER A 22 20.81 15.77 -15.14
C SER A 22 20.10 15.06 -13.98
N THR A 23 18.86 15.43 -13.69
CA THR A 23 17.98 14.62 -12.86
C THR A 23 17.69 13.36 -13.66
N ALA A 24 18.40 12.28 -13.38
CA ALA A 24 18.00 10.95 -13.82
C ALA A 24 16.62 10.69 -13.22
N ALA A 25 15.57 10.86 -14.01
CA ALA A 25 14.25 10.34 -13.67
C ALA A 25 14.39 8.82 -13.61
N VAL A 26 14.54 8.29 -12.41
CA VAL A 26 14.43 6.86 -12.17
C VAL A 26 13.00 6.53 -12.58
N ALA A 27 12.84 5.85 -13.71
CA ALA A 27 11.56 5.30 -14.13
C ALA A 27 11.11 4.35 -13.02
N GLN A 28 10.25 4.83 -12.13
CA GLN A 28 9.62 4.00 -11.11
C GLN A 28 8.75 3.01 -11.88
N GLY A 29 9.21 1.77 -11.96
CA GLY A 29 8.44 0.69 -12.54
C GLY A 29 7.05 0.69 -11.92
N THR A 30 6.04 0.47 -12.74
CA THR A 30 4.64 0.53 -12.31
C THR A 30 4.36 -0.65 -11.38
N ALA A 31 3.82 -0.40 -10.20
CA ALA A 31 3.37 -1.46 -9.31
C ALA A 31 2.24 -2.26 -9.98
N ALA A 32 2.27 -3.58 -9.84
CA ALA A 32 1.31 -4.50 -10.46
C ALA A 32 0.32 -5.06 -9.43
N VAL A 33 -0.97 -5.06 -9.78
CA VAL A 33 -1.99 -5.75 -8.98
C VAL A 33 -1.93 -7.25 -9.27
N LEU A 34 -1.81 -8.06 -8.23
CA LEU A 34 -1.83 -9.52 -8.27
C LEU A 34 -3.26 -10.04 -8.14
N LYS A 35 -3.59 -11.01 -8.98
CA LYS A 35 -4.88 -11.72 -8.98
C LYS A 35 -4.80 -13.00 -8.13
N PRO A 36 -5.92 -13.61 -7.75
CA PRO A 36 -5.93 -14.85 -6.96
C PRO A 36 -5.03 -15.96 -7.50
N ALA A 37 -4.92 -16.10 -8.82
CA ALA A 37 -4.03 -17.11 -9.43
C ALA A 37 -2.54 -16.87 -9.12
N ASP A 38 -2.14 -15.61 -9.01
CA ASP A 38 -0.76 -15.24 -8.67
C ASP A 38 -0.48 -15.48 -7.18
N MET A 39 -1.51 -15.35 -6.35
CA MET A 39 -1.42 -15.44 -4.89
C MET A 39 -1.12 -16.85 -4.36
N GLN A 40 -1.43 -17.89 -5.13
CA GLN A 40 -1.18 -19.29 -4.74
C GLN A 40 0.29 -19.60 -4.41
N LYS A 41 1.22 -18.80 -4.94
CA LYS A 41 2.65 -18.96 -4.72
C LYS A 41 3.12 -18.41 -3.37
N PHE A 42 2.34 -17.52 -2.77
CA PHE A 42 2.73 -16.73 -1.61
C PHE A 42 1.92 -17.06 -0.35
N ILE A 43 0.65 -17.41 -0.53
CA ILE A 43 -0.27 -17.59 0.58
C ILE A 43 -0.32 -19.06 0.99
N PRO A 44 -0.02 -19.38 2.27
CA PRO A 44 -0.16 -20.74 2.78
C PRO A 44 -1.65 -21.14 2.90
N PRO A 45 -1.96 -22.44 2.97
CA PRO A 45 -3.35 -22.93 3.08
C PRO A 45 -4.03 -22.52 4.38
N SER A 46 -3.27 -22.17 5.40
CA SER A 46 -3.79 -21.65 6.68
C SER A 46 -2.81 -20.64 7.28
N VAL A 47 -3.35 -19.76 8.12
CA VAL A 47 -2.60 -18.73 8.84
C VAL A 47 -2.95 -18.74 10.32
N PHE A 48 -2.02 -18.29 11.15
CA PHE A 48 -2.18 -18.24 12.59
C PHE A 48 -2.70 -16.87 13.03
N TYR A 49 -3.73 -16.87 13.89
CA TYR A 49 -4.27 -15.67 14.51
C TYR A 49 -4.88 -16.00 15.88
N ARG A 50 -4.53 -15.26 16.93
CA ARG A 50 -5.05 -15.41 18.31
C ARG A 50 -5.04 -16.87 18.82
N GLY A 51 -3.91 -17.56 18.66
CA GLY A 51 -3.75 -18.91 19.17
C GLY A 51 -4.40 -20.00 18.34
N GLN A 52 -5.01 -19.67 17.20
CA GLN A 52 -5.69 -20.64 16.32
C GLN A 52 -5.17 -20.53 14.88
N SER A 53 -5.31 -21.62 14.14
CA SER A 53 -5.06 -21.65 12.70
C SER A 53 -6.39 -21.54 11.96
N ALA A 54 -6.45 -20.66 10.96
CA ALA A 54 -7.60 -20.46 10.10
C ALA A 54 -7.25 -20.77 8.64
N PRO A 55 -8.07 -21.54 7.91
CA PRO A 55 -7.89 -21.77 6.47
C PRO A 55 -7.97 -20.47 5.68
N THR A 56 -7.13 -20.34 4.64
CA THR A 56 -7.16 -19.20 3.72
C THR A 56 -8.03 -19.49 2.51
N GLN A 57 -8.73 -18.47 2.04
CA GLN A 57 -9.61 -18.53 0.87
C GLN A 57 -8.92 -17.91 -0.33
N ILE A 58 -8.03 -18.63 -0.99
CA ILE A 58 -7.16 -18.09 -2.06
C ILE A 58 -7.96 -17.43 -3.20
N ARG A 59 -9.18 -17.88 -3.49
CA ARG A 59 -10.04 -17.26 -4.51
C ARG A 59 -10.47 -15.82 -4.15
N ASN A 60 -10.44 -15.53 -2.86
CA ASN A 60 -10.77 -14.24 -2.26
C ASN A 60 -9.47 -13.60 -1.72
N SER A 61 -8.55 -13.32 -2.62
CA SER A 61 -7.25 -12.72 -2.33
C SER A 61 -6.87 -11.71 -3.39
N GLY A 62 -5.95 -10.85 -3.05
CA GLY A 62 -5.34 -9.90 -3.95
C GLY A 62 -4.03 -9.41 -3.37
N GLY A 63 -3.20 -8.83 -4.21
CA GLY A 63 -1.91 -8.30 -3.79
C GLY A 63 -1.43 -7.18 -4.68
N ILE A 64 -0.35 -6.56 -4.25
CA ILE A 64 0.40 -5.55 -4.97
C ILE A 64 1.84 -6.03 -5.01
N LYS A 65 2.45 -6.05 -6.19
CA LYS A 65 3.89 -6.18 -6.35
C LYS A 65 4.45 -4.83 -6.74
N PHE A 66 5.27 -4.25 -5.88
CA PHE A 66 5.95 -2.99 -6.17
C PHE A 66 7.11 -3.19 -7.15
N SER A 67 7.56 -2.10 -7.76
CA SER A 67 8.65 -2.11 -8.74
C SER A 67 10.00 -2.58 -8.18
N ASP A 68 10.21 -2.42 -6.88
CA ASP A 68 11.40 -2.88 -6.16
C ASP A 68 11.30 -4.35 -5.70
N GLY A 69 10.20 -5.05 -6.07
CA GLY A 69 10.01 -6.48 -5.82
C GLY A 69 9.28 -6.82 -4.53
N PHE A 70 9.00 -5.86 -3.64
CA PHE A 70 8.24 -6.10 -2.40
C PHE A 70 6.75 -6.22 -2.63
N TYR A 71 6.06 -6.82 -1.66
CA TYR A 71 4.65 -7.19 -1.78
C TYR A 71 3.80 -6.58 -0.67
N VAL A 72 2.53 -6.35 -1.02
CA VAL A 72 1.40 -6.27 -0.09
C VAL A 72 0.42 -7.35 -0.50
N LEU A 73 -0.02 -8.19 0.44
CA LEU A 73 -0.86 -9.34 0.17
C LEU A 73 -2.05 -9.34 1.13
N ALA A 74 -3.23 -9.69 0.63
CA ALA A 74 -4.45 -9.85 1.42
C ALA A 74 -5.19 -11.11 1.01
N VAL A 75 -5.71 -11.86 1.98
CA VAL A 75 -6.50 -13.07 1.72
C VAL A 75 -7.58 -13.22 2.77
N LEU A 76 -8.82 -13.52 2.36
CA LEU A 76 -9.88 -13.87 3.30
C LEU A 76 -9.53 -15.15 4.05
N VAL A 77 -9.96 -15.22 5.30
CA VAL A 77 -9.80 -16.40 6.17
C VAL A 77 -11.16 -16.97 6.55
N ASP A 78 -11.19 -18.25 6.82
CA ASP A 78 -12.36 -18.89 7.43
C ASP A 78 -12.36 -18.58 8.93
N THR A 79 -13.29 -17.75 9.35
CA THR A 79 -13.41 -17.29 10.74
C THR A 79 -14.42 -18.11 11.56
N SER A 80 -14.95 -19.22 11.04
CA SER A 80 -15.97 -20.03 11.70
C SER A 80 -15.53 -20.60 13.06
N GLY A 81 -14.22 -20.77 13.27
CA GLY A 81 -13.64 -21.21 14.54
C GLY A 81 -13.44 -20.12 15.58
N TYR A 82 -13.70 -18.85 15.25
CA TYR A 82 -13.50 -17.72 16.17
C TYR A 82 -14.82 -17.26 16.81
N SER A 83 -14.72 -16.60 17.96
CA SER A 83 -15.86 -15.92 18.56
C SER A 83 -16.40 -14.81 17.63
N THR A 84 -17.68 -14.48 17.76
CA THR A 84 -18.33 -13.44 16.94
C THR A 84 -17.58 -12.10 17.02
N GLY A 85 -17.09 -11.71 18.20
CA GLY A 85 -16.35 -10.47 18.38
C GLY A 85 -14.99 -10.46 17.65
N VAL A 86 -14.33 -11.63 17.55
CA VAL A 86 -13.09 -11.76 16.75
C VAL A 86 -13.41 -11.76 15.26
N ALA A 87 -14.38 -12.58 14.83
CA ALA A 87 -14.77 -12.68 13.43
C ALA A 87 -15.26 -11.35 12.85
N ALA A 88 -15.86 -10.48 13.65
CA ALA A 88 -16.28 -9.14 13.23
C ALA A 88 -15.10 -8.25 12.81
N LYS A 89 -13.93 -8.40 13.43
CA LYS A 89 -12.73 -7.59 13.17
C LYS A 89 -11.69 -8.30 12.29
N TYR A 90 -11.61 -9.63 12.39
CA TYR A 90 -10.67 -10.45 11.64
C TYR A 90 -11.39 -11.16 10.49
N GLN A 91 -11.40 -10.54 9.33
CA GLN A 91 -12.03 -11.08 8.12
C GLN A 91 -10.99 -11.57 7.12
N ALA A 92 -9.82 -10.94 7.11
CA ALA A 92 -8.74 -11.29 6.21
C ALA A 92 -7.38 -11.20 6.90
N TYR A 93 -6.44 -11.98 6.39
CA TYR A 93 -5.03 -11.90 6.73
C TYR A 93 -4.34 -10.93 5.76
N PHE A 94 -3.53 -10.05 6.29
CA PHE A 94 -2.87 -8.98 5.55
C PHE A 94 -1.38 -8.95 5.86
N ILE A 95 -0.55 -8.90 4.81
CA ILE A 95 0.90 -8.80 4.93
C ILE A 95 1.37 -7.60 4.14
N THR A 96 2.27 -6.81 4.72
CA THR A 96 3.03 -5.79 4.00
C THR A 96 4.52 -5.94 4.27
N GLU A 97 5.31 -6.04 3.22
CA GLU A 97 6.77 -6.14 3.31
C GLU A 97 7.45 -4.76 3.36
N VAL A 98 6.68 -3.70 3.20
CA VAL A 98 7.14 -2.31 3.25
C VAL A 98 6.18 -1.46 4.06
N PRO A 99 6.62 -0.35 4.68
CA PRO A 99 5.70 0.61 5.26
C PRO A 99 4.75 1.16 4.20
N ILE A 100 3.47 1.28 4.54
CA ILE A 100 2.42 1.81 3.66
C ILE A 100 1.58 2.84 4.40
N GLN A 101 0.83 3.63 3.63
CA GLN A 101 -0.28 4.44 4.13
C GLN A 101 -1.58 3.66 3.91
N LEU A 102 -2.40 3.56 4.93
CA LEU A 102 -3.69 2.89 4.90
C LEU A 102 -4.77 3.85 5.41
N GLY A 103 -5.64 4.30 4.52
CA GLY A 103 -6.61 5.34 4.86
C GLY A 103 -5.96 6.63 5.38
N GLY A 104 -4.75 6.97 4.92
CA GLY A 104 -4.00 8.14 5.33
C GLY A 104 -3.20 7.97 6.64
N GLN A 105 -3.18 6.78 7.25
CA GLN A 105 -2.37 6.48 8.43
C GLN A 105 -1.27 5.48 8.10
N SER A 106 -0.09 5.66 8.70
CA SER A 106 1.07 4.80 8.46
C SER A 106 0.89 3.44 9.13
N LEU A 107 1.15 2.37 8.36
CA LEU A 107 1.24 1.01 8.85
C LEU A 107 2.66 0.47 8.56
N ALA A 108 3.34 -0.05 9.57
CA ALA A 108 4.67 -0.64 9.44
C ALA A 108 4.62 -1.97 8.66
N THR A 109 5.79 -2.47 8.30
CA THR A 109 5.94 -3.84 7.78
C THR A 109 5.48 -4.86 8.81
N GLY A 110 4.77 -5.91 8.36
CA GLY A 110 4.28 -6.93 9.28
C GLY A 110 3.15 -7.76 8.70
N ALA A 111 2.62 -8.64 9.58
CA ALA A 111 1.46 -9.46 9.33
C ALA A 111 0.34 -9.08 10.31
N TYR A 112 -0.88 -8.96 9.80
CA TYR A 112 -1.99 -8.33 10.47
C TYR A 112 -3.29 -9.08 10.22
N GLY A 113 -4.23 -8.95 11.16
CA GLY A 113 -5.65 -9.17 10.91
C GLY A 113 -6.30 -7.88 10.45
N ILE A 114 -7.22 -7.96 9.49
CA ILE A 114 -7.97 -6.81 8.99
C ILE A 114 -9.46 -7.11 8.86
N GLY A 115 -10.29 -6.09 8.97
CA GLY A 115 -11.71 -6.20 8.75
C GLY A 115 -12.41 -4.87 8.53
N PHE A 116 -13.52 -4.91 7.79
CA PHE A 116 -14.47 -3.81 7.67
C PHE A 116 -15.53 -3.96 8.73
N ILE A 117 -15.60 -3.01 9.63
CA ILE A 117 -16.52 -3.02 10.78
C ILE A 117 -17.65 -1.99 10.62
N ASP A 118 -18.60 -1.98 11.54
CA ASP A 118 -19.72 -1.06 11.52
C ASP A 118 -19.27 0.42 11.61
N GLY A 119 -20.11 1.31 11.10
CA GLY A 119 -19.86 2.75 11.06
C GLY A 119 -18.83 3.16 10.01
N ASP A 120 -18.76 2.44 8.89
CA ASP A 120 -17.84 2.69 7.78
C ASP A 120 -16.39 2.84 8.23
N LYS A 121 -15.94 1.85 9.01
CA LYS A 121 -14.60 1.78 9.55
C LYS A 121 -13.88 0.53 9.04
N PHE A 122 -12.57 0.67 8.91
CA PHE A 122 -11.64 -0.41 8.62
C PHE A 122 -10.66 -0.52 9.79
N VAL A 123 -10.49 -1.72 10.33
CA VAL A 123 -9.62 -1.98 11.46
C VAL A 123 -8.45 -2.87 11.05
N VAL A 124 -7.28 -2.57 11.60
CA VAL A 124 -6.08 -3.41 11.53
C VAL A 124 -5.73 -3.85 12.94
N THR A 125 -5.49 -5.15 13.11
CA THR A 125 -5.10 -5.75 14.39
C THR A 125 -3.75 -6.44 14.26
N ASP A 126 -3.02 -6.56 15.35
CA ASP A 126 -1.89 -7.50 15.41
C ASP A 126 -2.37 -8.95 15.42
N LEU A 127 -1.45 -9.91 15.37
CA LEU A 127 -1.80 -11.34 15.42
C LEU A 127 -2.32 -11.80 16.80
N GLY A 128 -2.15 -10.99 17.83
CA GLY A 128 -2.75 -11.16 19.17
C GLY A 128 -4.20 -10.68 19.22
N GLY A 129 -4.65 -9.93 18.19
CA GLY A 129 -6.01 -9.37 18.09
C GLY A 129 -6.19 -8.02 18.78
N HIS A 130 -5.11 -7.29 19.07
CA HIS A 130 -5.19 -5.93 19.57
C HIS A 130 -5.37 -4.97 18.40
N ASP A 131 -6.26 -4.00 18.55
CA ASP A 131 -6.49 -2.96 17.55
C ASP A 131 -5.25 -2.05 17.48
N LEU A 132 -4.62 -1.98 16.30
CA LEU A 132 -3.47 -1.11 16.02
C LEU A 132 -3.89 0.18 15.35
N LEU A 133 -4.86 0.09 14.45
CA LEU A 133 -5.24 1.15 13.55
C LEU A 133 -6.73 1.03 13.22
N THR A 134 -7.44 2.15 13.26
CA THR A 134 -8.81 2.24 12.75
C THR A 134 -8.93 3.47 11.87
N VAL A 135 -9.33 3.29 10.62
CA VAL A 135 -9.52 4.36 9.64
C VAL A 135 -10.91 4.33 9.05
N ALA A 136 -11.32 5.42 8.40
CA ALA A 136 -12.55 5.45 7.65
C ALA A 136 -12.46 4.52 6.43
N SER A 137 -13.54 3.82 6.13
CA SER A 137 -13.77 3.13 4.87
C SER A 137 -14.84 3.84 4.06
N ALA A 138 -14.83 3.63 2.75
CA ALA A 138 -15.83 4.19 1.85
C ALA A 138 -16.54 3.07 1.09
N THR A 139 -17.64 3.43 0.41
CA THR A 139 -18.40 2.50 -0.44
C THR A 139 -18.32 2.94 -1.89
N ASP A 140 -17.94 2.03 -2.77
CA ASP A 140 -17.91 2.21 -4.22
C ASP A 140 -19.18 1.64 -4.84
N ASN A 141 -20.16 2.51 -5.13
CA ASN A 141 -21.43 2.10 -5.73
C ASN A 141 -21.28 1.76 -7.22
N ASP A 142 -20.24 2.25 -7.87
CA ASP A 142 -20.01 2.06 -9.31
C ASP A 142 -19.23 0.77 -9.61
N LEU A 143 -18.71 0.09 -8.58
CA LEU A 143 -18.00 -1.16 -8.74
C LEU A 143 -18.92 -2.24 -9.32
N LYS A 144 -18.68 -2.60 -10.60
CA LYS A 144 -19.56 -3.49 -11.36
C LYS A 144 -19.48 -4.96 -10.93
N ARG A 145 -18.34 -5.40 -10.42
CA ARG A 145 -18.09 -6.80 -10.03
C ARG A 145 -17.46 -6.86 -8.63
N PRO A 146 -18.25 -6.63 -7.57
CA PRO A 146 -17.76 -6.79 -6.22
C PRO A 146 -17.44 -8.27 -5.95
N THR A 147 -16.30 -8.53 -5.36
CA THR A 147 -15.88 -9.84 -4.85
C THR A 147 -15.72 -9.77 -3.34
N PRO A 148 -15.72 -10.88 -2.63
CA PRO A 148 -15.56 -10.87 -1.17
C PRO A 148 -14.28 -10.16 -0.71
N LEU A 149 -13.16 -10.31 -1.45
CA LEU A 149 -11.94 -9.54 -1.27
C LEU A 149 -11.24 -9.34 -2.62
N GLN A 150 -10.74 -8.14 -2.86
CA GLN A 150 -9.89 -7.82 -4.03
C GLN A 150 -9.06 -6.56 -3.79
N ILE A 151 -7.99 -6.41 -4.56
CA ILE A 151 -7.24 -5.16 -4.68
C ILE A 151 -7.35 -4.66 -6.12
N ALA A 152 -7.53 -3.35 -6.28
CA ALA A 152 -7.56 -2.67 -7.57
C ALA A 152 -6.74 -1.38 -7.50
N THR A 153 -6.32 -0.87 -8.66
CA THR A 153 -5.70 0.46 -8.75
C THR A 153 -6.74 1.54 -8.43
N ASP A 154 -6.31 2.58 -7.73
CA ASP A 154 -7.13 3.77 -7.51
C ASP A 154 -6.87 4.83 -8.59
N THR A 155 -7.90 5.51 -9.03
CA THR A 155 -7.80 6.60 -10.02
C THR A 155 -7.06 7.82 -9.48
N GLY A 156 -7.09 8.02 -8.17
CA GLY A 156 -6.35 9.09 -7.47
C GLY A 156 -4.88 8.77 -7.20
N GLY A 157 -4.41 7.60 -7.63
CA GLY A 157 -3.08 7.06 -7.34
C GLY A 157 -3.10 6.11 -6.14
N GLY A 158 -2.26 5.09 -6.20
CA GLY A 158 -2.26 4.01 -5.20
C GLY A 158 -3.27 2.91 -5.52
N PHE A 159 -3.85 2.31 -4.48
CA PHE A 159 -4.67 1.12 -4.60
C PHE A 159 -5.87 1.19 -3.65
N ARG A 160 -6.91 0.42 -3.96
CA ARG A 160 -8.06 0.18 -3.08
C ARG A 160 -8.10 -1.30 -2.70
N LEU A 161 -8.16 -1.56 -1.40
CA LEU A 161 -8.51 -2.87 -0.87
C LEU A 161 -10.02 -2.89 -0.63
N TYR A 162 -10.70 -3.83 -1.28
CA TYR A 162 -12.15 -3.98 -1.21
C TYR A 162 -12.57 -5.21 -0.41
N ALA A 163 -13.67 -5.09 0.31
CA ALA A 163 -14.52 -6.19 0.75
C ALA A 163 -15.94 -5.93 0.26
N GLY A 164 -16.39 -6.68 -0.75
CA GLY A 164 -17.60 -6.36 -1.47
C GLY A 164 -17.47 -5.00 -2.15
N ARG A 165 -18.26 -4.00 -1.72
CA ARG A 165 -18.22 -2.61 -2.20
C ARG A 165 -17.51 -1.64 -1.25
N LYS A 166 -17.28 -2.05 0.01
CA LYS A 166 -16.50 -1.25 0.96
C LYS A 166 -15.03 -1.28 0.57
N TYR A 167 -14.35 -0.17 0.72
CA TYR A 167 -12.92 -0.10 0.44
C TYR A 167 -12.17 0.84 1.37
N VAL A 168 -10.87 0.62 1.46
CA VAL A 168 -9.88 1.51 2.05
C VAL A 168 -8.77 1.77 1.03
N VAL A 169 -8.22 2.99 1.03
CA VAL A 169 -7.12 3.37 0.14
C VAL A 169 -5.79 2.96 0.74
N LEU A 170 -4.92 2.37 -0.12
CA LEU A 170 -3.53 2.07 0.18
C LEU A 170 -2.61 2.88 -0.73
N SER A 171 -1.54 3.38 -0.18
CA SER A 171 -0.45 4.00 -0.94
C SER A 171 0.90 3.70 -0.27
N ARG A 172 1.97 3.97 -0.99
CA ARG A 172 3.34 3.86 -0.49
C ARG A 172 4.04 5.19 -0.66
#